data_01a0bca5f0af2ee1a6c2580dab735605
#
_entry.id   01a0bca5f0af2ee1a6c2580dab735605
#
_cell.length_a   1.000
_cell.length_b   1.000
_cell.length_c   1.000
_cell.angle_alpha   90.00
_cell.angle_beta   90.00
_cell.angle_gamma   90.00
#
_symmetry.space_group_name_H-M   'P 1'
#
loop_
_entity.id
_entity.type
_entity.pdbx_description
1 polymer ?
#
loop_
_entity_poly.entity_id
_entity_poly.type
_entity_poly.pdbx_seq_one_letter_code
_entity_poly.pdbx_strand_id
1 'polypeptide(L)'
;YKRQLLRDVLCQETPIIFKRNSTMYASIAFLGGCLFVLLSNFTEFNQLYIGTGNGSPWNQQIRSPGGGDNLFLSSIVALDADTGKMNWYYQTTPEERWDYTATQDIMLADLKIDGTDRKVLMQAPKNGFFYVIDRKTGELLRANNYVRTNWATHVDLETGRPVLNPDKNYYEKAVWMLPGTFGGHGWQAMSYDPKQKIVFIPIMEIAAVHKVKETFAKTGLFKMQPGTVNTGTEFNLFQTVPDMSDGESIPPITGELIAFDPLTGETKWSIKHEQFWNGGPLTTAGNLVFQGNGSGFFEAYNAETGELLWSRNTWIGIMAPPVTYMIDGQQYISILAGDGGASNFLGDNFGEWEGKVASIKYGNYGKLLTFKLGGKSKIEELPERDLTIPQQPILNASLENINAGMDIYANYCAICHGSGVHGKTISDLRYMSESTHENFKNIVFDGMLEENGMKGFSDILTEENIFEVHSYIVDVATR
;
A
#
# COMPACT_ATOMS: atom_id res chain seq x y z
N TYR A 1 -14.22 24.16 -9.87
CA TYR A 1 -13.19 23.31 -10.51
C TYR A 1 -13.40 21.83 -10.18
N LYS A 2 -13.56 21.43 -8.90
CA LYS A 2 -13.75 20.01 -8.50
C LYS A 2 -15.08 19.38 -9.00
N ARG A 3 -16.17 20.18 -9.11
CA ARG A 3 -17.45 19.68 -9.66
C ARG A 3 -17.44 19.53 -11.18
N GLN A 4 -16.64 20.33 -11.88
CA GLN A 4 -16.45 20.24 -13.33
C GLN A 4 -15.64 19.00 -13.68
N LEU A 5 -14.54 18.73 -12.96
CA LEU A 5 -13.68 17.56 -13.19
C LEU A 5 -14.45 16.23 -13.02
N LEU A 6 -15.32 16.13 -12.02
CA LEU A 6 -16.19 14.95 -11.83
C LEU A 6 -17.21 14.80 -12.98
N ARG A 7 -17.71 15.88 -13.53
CA ARG A 7 -18.61 15.86 -14.69
C ARG A 7 -17.88 15.43 -15.97
N ASP A 8 -16.66 15.95 -16.18
CA ASP A 8 -15.89 15.69 -17.39
C ASP A 8 -15.29 14.25 -17.42
N VAL A 9 -15.03 13.65 -16.26
CA VAL A 9 -14.60 12.25 -16.14
C VAL A 9 -15.78 11.26 -16.26
N LEU A 10 -16.98 11.66 -15.84
CA LEU A 10 -18.17 10.82 -15.86
C LEU A 10 -19.06 11.02 -17.12
N CYS A 11 -18.80 12.06 -17.91
CA CYS A 11 -19.65 12.46 -19.04
C CYS A 11 -18.91 12.57 -20.38
N GLN A 12 -17.84 11.83 -20.61
CA GLN A 12 -17.42 11.59 -22.00
C GLN A 12 -18.41 10.61 -22.63
N GLU A 13 -19.19 11.13 -23.58
CA GLU A 13 -20.18 10.42 -24.35
C GLU A 13 -19.52 9.35 -25.24
N THR A 14 -19.18 8.23 -24.64
CA THR A 14 -19.13 6.95 -25.34
C THR A 14 -20.32 6.16 -24.79
N PRO A 15 -21.27 5.70 -25.62
CA PRO A 15 -22.39 4.91 -25.14
C PRO A 15 -21.87 3.55 -24.70
N ILE A 16 -21.47 3.43 -23.44
CA ILE A 16 -21.23 2.13 -22.82
C ILE A 16 -22.62 1.54 -22.59
N ILE A 17 -23.02 0.66 -23.50
CA ILE A 17 -24.25 -0.12 -23.37
C ILE A 17 -24.03 -1.10 -22.22
N PHE A 18 -24.49 -0.73 -21.03
CA PHE A 18 -24.52 -1.63 -19.87
C PHE A 18 -25.52 -2.77 -20.15
N LYS A 19 -25.02 -3.97 -20.46
CA LYS A 19 -25.82 -5.17 -20.32
C LYS A 19 -26.03 -5.47 -18.84
N ARG A 20 -27.26 -5.68 -18.46
CA ARG A 20 -27.82 -5.80 -17.09
C ARG A 20 -27.18 -6.86 -16.17
N ASN A 21 -26.15 -7.59 -16.58
CA ASN A 21 -25.61 -8.77 -15.88
C ASN A 21 -24.07 -8.78 -15.75
N SER A 22 -23.37 -7.65 -15.86
CA SER A 22 -21.93 -7.61 -15.69
C SER A 22 -21.54 -6.89 -14.40
N THR A 23 -20.83 -7.57 -13.52
CA THR A 23 -20.17 -6.99 -12.36
C THR A 23 -19.04 -6.09 -12.87
N MET A 24 -19.11 -4.81 -12.61
CA MET A 24 -18.12 -3.83 -13.04
C MET A 24 -17.39 -3.27 -11.83
N TYR A 25 -16.07 -3.34 -11.84
CA TYR A 25 -15.19 -2.73 -10.82
C TYR A 25 -14.58 -1.47 -11.43
N ALA A 26 -14.71 -0.35 -10.74
CA ALA A 26 -13.99 0.88 -11.06
C ALA A 26 -13.21 1.36 -9.83
N SER A 27 -11.90 1.45 -9.95
CA SER A 27 -11.05 2.03 -8.93
C SER A 27 -10.64 3.43 -9.38
N ILE A 28 -10.95 4.45 -8.57
CA ILE A 28 -10.49 5.83 -8.77
C ILE A 28 -9.53 6.16 -7.63
N ALA A 29 -8.25 6.33 -7.95
CA ALA A 29 -7.23 6.75 -7.00
C ALA A 29 -7.01 8.26 -7.07
N PHE A 30 -7.09 8.97 -5.94
CA PHE A 30 -6.72 10.37 -5.81
C PHE A 30 -5.51 10.51 -4.88
N LEU A 31 -4.45 11.13 -5.36
CA LEU A 31 -3.29 11.53 -4.55
C LEU A 31 -3.67 12.76 -3.70
N GLY A 32 -3.55 12.62 -2.38
CA GLY A 32 -3.74 13.73 -1.44
C GLY A 32 -4.91 13.61 -0.46
N GLY A 33 -5.19 12.44 0.03
CA GLY A 33 -6.28 12.09 0.94
C GLY A 33 -7.01 10.90 0.33
N CYS A 34 -6.55 9.70 0.66
CA CYS A 34 -6.96 8.48 -0.05
C CYS A 34 -8.46 8.19 0.12
N LEU A 35 -9.25 8.54 -0.87
CA LEU A 35 -10.59 8.00 -1.04
C LEU A 35 -10.53 7.02 -2.21
N PHE A 36 -10.42 5.73 -1.92
CA PHE A 36 -10.65 4.69 -2.91
C PHE A 36 -12.14 4.38 -2.93
N VAL A 37 -12.78 4.59 -4.07
CA VAL A 37 -14.19 4.25 -4.27
C VAL A 37 -14.26 3.03 -5.15
N LEU A 38 -14.71 1.92 -4.60
CA LEU A 38 -15.09 0.73 -5.36
C LEU A 38 -16.60 0.74 -5.57
N LEU A 39 -17.01 0.92 -6.82
CA LEU A 39 -18.41 0.83 -7.23
C LEU A 39 -18.75 -0.64 -7.48
N SER A 40 -19.43 -1.29 -6.55
CA SER A 40 -19.91 -2.65 -6.74
C SER A 40 -21.43 -2.67 -6.81
N ASN A 41 -21.90 -3.36 -7.80
CA ASN A 41 -23.27 -3.72 -8.20
C ASN A 41 -24.45 -3.05 -7.45
N PHE A 42 -24.97 -1.97 -7.99
CA PHE A 42 -26.07 -1.15 -7.48
C PHE A 42 -27.44 -1.81 -7.47
N THR A 43 -27.62 -2.95 -8.17
CA THR A 43 -28.96 -3.34 -8.66
C THR A 43 -29.83 -3.99 -7.62
N GLU A 44 -29.30 -4.61 -6.56
CA GLU A 44 -30.12 -5.39 -5.64
C GLU A 44 -30.61 -4.59 -4.43
N PHE A 45 -29.70 -3.78 -3.83
CA PHE A 45 -30.03 -2.96 -2.66
C PHE A 45 -29.95 -1.45 -2.95
N ASN A 46 -29.64 -1.06 -4.17
CA ASN A 46 -29.40 0.32 -4.56
C ASN A 46 -28.37 1.02 -3.63
N GLN A 47 -27.28 0.31 -3.29
CA GLN A 47 -26.26 0.79 -2.37
C GLN A 47 -24.89 0.90 -3.03
N LEU A 48 -24.19 1.98 -2.70
CA LEU A 48 -22.78 2.21 -2.96
C LEU A 48 -21.98 1.93 -1.68
N TYR A 49 -20.94 1.09 -1.78
CA TYR A 49 -20.05 0.79 -0.66
C TYR A 49 -18.72 1.51 -0.83
N ILE A 50 -18.27 2.21 0.21
CA ILE A 50 -17.06 3.03 0.20
C ILE A 50 -16.21 2.66 1.41
N GLY A 51 -14.92 2.36 1.19
CA GLY A 51 -13.94 2.27 2.26
C GLY A 51 -13.32 3.62 2.58
N THR A 52 -13.15 3.95 3.84
CA THR A 52 -12.54 5.20 4.30
C THR A 52 -11.12 5.01 4.82
N GLY A 53 -10.33 6.08 4.79
CA GLY A 53 -8.93 6.09 5.21
C GLY A 53 -8.72 6.32 6.70
N ASN A 54 -7.45 6.46 7.06
CA ASN A 54 -6.97 6.82 8.39
C ASN A 54 -7.08 8.32 8.66
N GLY A 55 -6.74 8.72 9.89
CA GLY A 55 -6.65 10.11 10.33
C GLY A 55 -5.22 10.64 10.41
N SER A 56 -5.04 11.96 10.32
CA SER A 56 -3.76 12.62 10.58
C SER A 56 -3.94 13.77 11.59
N PRO A 57 -3.05 13.88 12.59
CA PRO A 57 -1.98 12.95 12.98
C PRO A 57 -2.49 11.54 13.31
N TRP A 58 -1.63 10.49 13.19
CA TRP A 58 -2.03 9.13 13.56
C TRP A 58 -2.34 9.02 15.05
N ASN A 59 -1.55 9.70 15.89
CA ASN A 59 -1.79 9.73 17.32
C ASN A 59 -3.17 10.36 17.63
N GLN A 60 -4.09 9.54 18.13
CA GLN A 60 -5.46 9.98 18.44
C GLN A 60 -5.48 11.04 19.54
N GLN A 61 -4.60 10.97 20.55
CA GLN A 61 -4.55 11.96 21.64
C GLN A 61 -4.25 13.39 21.13
N ILE A 62 -3.53 13.50 20.00
CA ILE A 62 -3.28 14.77 19.30
C ILE A 62 -4.47 15.16 18.45
N ARG A 63 -4.97 14.23 17.63
CA ARG A 63 -6.05 14.48 16.66
C ARG A 63 -7.39 14.72 17.33
N SER A 64 -7.69 13.98 18.39
CA SER A 64 -8.96 13.97 19.09
C SER A 64 -8.76 13.88 20.61
N PRO A 65 -8.31 14.94 21.30
CA PRO A 65 -8.02 14.94 22.72
C PRO A 65 -9.22 14.54 23.60
N GLY A 66 -10.45 14.71 23.09
CA GLY A 66 -11.66 14.25 23.75
C GLY A 66 -11.97 12.76 23.61
N GLY A 67 -11.12 11.99 22.93
CA GLY A 67 -11.36 10.56 22.65
C GLY A 67 -12.42 10.31 21.59
N GLY A 68 -13.13 9.17 21.71
CA GLY A 68 -14.17 8.73 20.81
C GLY A 68 -13.63 7.94 19.62
N ASP A 69 -14.51 7.26 18.90
CA ASP A 69 -14.16 6.32 17.83
C ASP A 69 -13.60 6.99 16.56
N ASN A 70 -13.66 8.31 16.48
CA ASN A 70 -13.25 9.10 15.30
C ASN A 70 -13.96 8.63 14.01
N LEU A 71 -15.29 8.53 14.05
CA LEU A 71 -16.11 8.23 12.89
C LEU A 71 -15.92 9.29 11.79
N PHE A 72 -15.68 8.91 10.54
CA PHE A 72 -15.72 7.52 10.01
C PHE A 72 -14.34 7.09 9.53
N LEU A 73 -13.30 7.16 10.35
CA LEU A 73 -11.99 6.62 9.98
C LEU A 73 -12.06 5.11 9.86
N SER A 74 -11.29 4.53 8.95
CA SER A 74 -11.14 3.07 8.75
C SER A 74 -12.48 2.34 8.77
N SER A 75 -13.43 2.83 7.98
CA SER A 75 -14.81 2.33 7.97
C SER A 75 -15.21 1.89 6.57
N ILE A 76 -16.17 0.97 6.52
CA ILE A 76 -16.95 0.66 5.33
C ILE A 76 -18.29 1.39 5.49
N VAL A 77 -18.64 2.21 4.50
CA VAL A 77 -19.86 3.02 4.51
C VAL A 77 -20.74 2.61 3.34
N ALA A 78 -22.01 2.34 3.61
CA ALA A 78 -23.01 2.08 2.59
C ALA A 78 -23.91 3.30 2.40
N LEU A 79 -23.97 3.80 1.18
CA LEU A 79 -24.79 4.94 0.80
C LEU A 79 -25.90 4.48 -0.13
N ASP A 80 -27.07 5.07 0.00
CA ASP A 80 -28.12 4.99 -1.02
C ASP A 80 -27.62 5.63 -2.31
N ALA A 81 -27.68 4.90 -3.41
CA ALA A 81 -27.06 5.31 -4.67
C ALA A 81 -27.76 6.51 -5.33
N ASP A 82 -29.06 6.72 -5.07
CA ASP A 82 -29.84 7.80 -5.65
C ASP A 82 -29.70 9.10 -4.84
N THR A 83 -29.69 8.98 -3.51
CA THR A 83 -29.78 10.14 -2.61
C THR A 83 -28.44 10.49 -1.94
N GLY A 84 -27.46 9.57 -1.94
CA GLY A 84 -26.20 9.71 -1.23
C GLY A 84 -26.35 9.65 0.31
N LYS A 85 -27.52 9.30 0.84
CA LYS A 85 -27.72 9.15 2.26
C LYS A 85 -27.08 7.87 2.76
N MET A 86 -26.44 7.94 3.95
CA MET A 86 -25.85 6.77 4.58
C MET A 86 -26.95 5.83 5.10
N ASN A 87 -26.87 4.55 4.67
CA ASN A 87 -27.76 3.50 5.14
C ASN A 87 -27.19 2.84 6.39
N TRP A 88 -25.90 2.51 6.35
CA TRP A 88 -25.17 1.92 7.47
C TRP A 88 -23.65 2.18 7.32
N TYR A 89 -22.93 1.93 8.39
CA TYR A 89 -21.47 1.86 8.39
C TYR A 89 -20.98 0.73 9.29
N TYR A 90 -19.78 0.25 9.02
CA TYR A 90 -19.03 -0.63 9.89
C TYR A 90 -17.61 -0.11 10.03
N GLN A 91 -17.16 0.18 11.25
CA GLN A 91 -15.81 0.70 11.52
C GLN A 91 -14.86 -0.45 11.85
N THR A 92 -13.90 -0.74 10.97
CA THR A 92 -12.96 -1.85 11.14
C THR A 92 -11.92 -1.58 12.22
N THR A 93 -11.59 -0.30 12.45
CA THR A 93 -10.59 0.13 13.44
C THR A 93 -11.09 1.37 14.17
N PRO A 94 -11.94 1.22 15.22
CA PRO A 94 -12.30 2.33 16.10
C PRO A 94 -11.07 2.95 16.75
N GLU A 95 -11.09 4.27 16.97
CA GLU A 95 -9.95 5.03 17.52
C GLU A 95 -8.67 4.91 16.68
N GLU A 96 -8.78 4.64 15.38
CA GLU A 96 -7.65 4.40 14.49
C GLU A 96 -6.43 5.27 14.84
N ARG A 97 -5.25 4.65 15.01
CA ARG A 97 -4.01 5.31 15.46
C ARG A 97 -2.73 4.67 14.92
N TRP A 98 -2.82 3.78 13.93
CA TRP A 98 -1.72 2.99 13.37
C TRP A 98 -1.53 3.17 11.86
N ASP A 99 -2.25 4.11 11.24
CA ASP A 99 -2.37 4.27 9.80
C ASP A 99 -3.16 3.12 9.11
N TYR A 100 -4.04 2.46 9.83
CA TYR A 100 -4.90 1.47 9.23
C TYR A 100 -6.04 2.13 8.45
N THR A 101 -6.35 1.54 7.29
CA THR A 101 -7.41 2.02 6.38
C THR A 101 -8.34 0.88 6.04
N ALA A 102 -9.58 1.17 5.69
CA ALA A 102 -10.53 0.24 5.07
C ALA A 102 -10.75 0.56 3.58
N THR A 103 -9.71 1.08 2.91
CA THR A 103 -9.78 1.54 1.51
C THR A 103 -9.41 0.44 0.50
N GLN A 104 -9.15 -0.78 0.97
CA GLN A 104 -8.90 -1.93 0.12
C GLN A 104 -10.14 -2.28 -0.70
N ASP A 105 -9.97 -3.04 -1.77
CA ASP A 105 -11.08 -3.45 -2.62
C ASP A 105 -12.14 -4.25 -1.84
N ILE A 106 -13.39 -4.04 -2.24
CA ILE A 106 -14.56 -4.65 -1.61
C ILE A 106 -15.13 -5.67 -2.59
N MET A 107 -15.24 -6.92 -2.15
CA MET A 107 -15.84 -8.00 -2.94
C MET A 107 -17.26 -8.30 -2.46
N LEU A 108 -18.15 -8.54 -3.40
CA LEU A 108 -19.53 -8.94 -3.11
C LEU A 108 -19.74 -10.40 -3.49
N ALA A 109 -20.38 -11.15 -2.60
CA ALA A 109 -20.68 -12.55 -2.83
C ALA A 109 -22.03 -12.96 -2.20
N ASP A 110 -22.53 -14.11 -2.65
CA ASP A 110 -23.63 -14.81 -2.01
C ASP A 110 -23.02 -16.05 -1.34
N LEU A 111 -23.14 -16.13 -0.01
CA LEU A 111 -22.56 -17.19 0.81
C LEU A 111 -23.60 -17.82 1.70
N LYS A 112 -23.45 -19.12 1.95
CA LYS A 112 -24.24 -19.82 2.97
C LYS A 112 -23.49 -19.79 4.30
N ILE A 113 -23.99 -19.06 5.28
CA ILE A 113 -23.38 -18.89 6.60
C ILE A 113 -24.34 -19.44 7.64
N ASP A 114 -23.89 -20.40 8.43
CA ASP A 114 -24.70 -21.07 9.47
C ASP A 114 -26.07 -21.57 8.96
N GLY A 115 -26.05 -22.13 7.74
CA GLY A 115 -27.25 -22.68 7.10
C GLY A 115 -28.12 -21.64 6.38
N THR A 116 -27.85 -20.34 6.53
CA THR A 116 -28.63 -19.24 5.94
C THR A 116 -27.91 -18.65 4.74
N ASP A 117 -28.64 -18.41 3.65
CA ASP A 117 -28.10 -17.70 2.48
C ASP A 117 -27.97 -16.21 2.81
N ARG A 118 -26.77 -15.67 2.71
CA ARG A 118 -26.41 -14.28 3.03
C ARG A 118 -25.80 -13.60 1.81
N LYS A 119 -26.18 -12.38 1.59
CA LYS A 119 -25.53 -11.50 0.62
C LYS A 119 -24.50 -10.66 1.33
N VAL A 120 -23.23 -10.94 1.04
CA VAL A 120 -22.13 -10.41 1.83
C VAL A 120 -21.24 -9.45 1.07
N LEU A 121 -20.62 -8.60 1.83
CA LEU A 121 -19.49 -7.78 1.48
C LEU A 121 -18.28 -8.36 2.19
N MET A 122 -17.16 -8.51 1.47
CA MET A 122 -15.91 -9.05 2.01
C MET A 122 -14.78 -8.06 1.78
N GLN A 123 -13.92 -7.88 2.78
CA GLN A 123 -12.74 -7.01 2.68
C GLN A 123 -11.60 -7.50 3.60
N ALA A 124 -10.36 -7.34 3.13
CA ALA A 124 -9.13 -7.51 3.91
C ALA A 124 -8.44 -6.14 4.10
N PRO A 125 -8.85 -5.31 5.06
CA PRO A 125 -8.21 -4.02 5.32
C PRO A 125 -6.81 -4.16 5.94
N LYS A 126 -6.05 -3.06 6.03
CA LYS A 126 -4.69 -3.01 6.57
C LYS A 126 -4.54 -3.69 7.94
N ASN A 127 -5.58 -3.69 8.75
CA ASN A 127 -5.53 -4.09 10.17
C ASN A 127 -5.33 -5.60 10.44
N GLY A 128 -5.31 -6.43 9.39
CA GLY A 128 -4.98 -7.86 9.49
C GLY A 128 -6.16 -8.79 9.70
N PHE A 129 -7.39 -8.27 9.80
CA PHE A 129 -8.61 -9.08 9.87
C PHE A 129 -9.35 -9.06 8.54
N PHE A 130 -9.84 -10.23 8.11
CA PHE A 130 -10.74 -10.37 6.98
C PHE A 130 -12.18 -10.30 7.46
N TYR A 131 -12.94 -9.34 6.94
CA TYR A 131 -14.31 -9.09 7.35
C TYR A 131 -15.30 -9.66 6.35
N VAL A 132 -16.35 -10.33 6.86
CA VAL A 132 -17.53 -10.74 6.11
C VAL A 132 -18.74 -10.06 6.75
N ILE A 133 -19.38 -9.16 6.02
CA ILE A 133 -20.43 -8.27 6.50
C ILE A 133 -21.69 -8.49 5.65
N ASP A 134 -22.87 -8.58 6.30
CA ASP A 134 -24.15 -8.56 5.59
C ASP A 134 -24.30 -7.21 4.87
N ARG A 135 -24.33 -7.23 3.54
CA ARG A 135 -24.32 -6.01 2.76
C ARG A 135 -25.63 -5.20 2.79
N LYS A 136 -26.73 -5.81 3.27
CA LYS A 136 -27.98 -5.11 3.44
C LYS A 136 -28.03 -4.30 4.74
N THR A 137 -27.50 -4.87 5.82
CA THR A 137 -27.65 -4.34 7.17
C THR A 137 -26.39 -3.75 7.78
N GLY A 138 -25.22 -4.13 7.30
CA GLY A 138 -23.94 -3.81 7.92
C GLY A 138 -23.57 -4.73 9.10
N GLU A 139 -24.34 -5.80 9.35
CA GLU A 139 -24.07 -6.79 10.40
C GLU A 139 -22.75 -7.52 10.14
N LEU A 140 -21.85 -7.55 11.14
CA LEU A 140 -20.65 -8.36 11.08
C LEU A 140 -20.99 -9.84 11.22
N LEU A 141 -20.61 -10.65 10.24
CA LEU A 141 -20.88 -12.10 10.25
C LEU A 141 -19.64 -12.91 10.60
N ARG A 142 -18.44 -12.49 10.12
CA ARG A 142 -17.15 -13.12 10.41
C ARG A 142 -16.05 -12.05 10.41
N ALA A 143 -15.04 -12.28 11.26
CA ALA A 143 -13.80 -11.51 11.27
C ALA A 143 -12.66 -12.43 11.70
N ASN A 144 -11.84 -12.87 10.75
CA ASN A 144 -10.75 -13.79 10.98
C ASN A 144 -9.42 -13.15 10.56
N ASN A 145 -8.34 -13.45 11.29
CA ASN A 145 -7.01 -12.99 10.88
C ASN A 145 -6.61 -13.64 9.55
N TYR A 146 -6.16 -12.84 8.59
CA TYR A 146 -5.57 -13.33 7.35
C TYR A 146 -4.03 -13.19 7.34
N VAL A 147 -3.47 -12.45 8.31
CA VAL A 147 -2.03 -12.34 8.62
C VAL A 147 -1.85 -12.35 10.14
N ARG A 148 -0.62 -12.54 10.60
CA ARG A 148 -0.31 -12.39 12.02
C ARG A 148 -0.66 -10.97 12.51
N THR A 149 -1.30 -10.90 13.67
CA THR A 149 -1.80 -9.63 14.21
C THR A 149 -1.50 -9.56 15.70
N ASN A 150 -0.97 -8.43 16.19
CA ASN A 150 -0.66 -8.26 17.60
C ASN A 150 -1.27 -6.99 18.25
N TRP A 151 -1.83 -6.06 17.47
CA TRP A 151 -2.49 -4.86 18.01
C TRP A 151 -3.84 -5.17 18.69
N ALA A 152 -4.50 -6.24 18.23
CA ALA A 152 -5.74 -6.77 18.77
C ALA A 152 -5.68 -8.29 18.81
N THR A 153 -6.37 -8.92 19.74
CA THR A 153 -6.42 -10.37 19.90
C THR A 153 -7.45 -11.02 18.99
N HIS A 154 -8.61 -10.39 18.80
CA HIS A 154 -9.70 -10.82 17.94
C HIS A 154 -10.69 -9.67 17.75
N VAL A 155 -11.68 -9.87 16.88
CA VAL A 155 -12.87 -9.00 16.79
C VAL A 155 -14.03 -9.70 17.49
N ASP A 156 -14.60 -9.05 18.46
CA ASP A 156 -15.80 -9.53 19.14
C ASP A 156 -17.00 -9.44 18.19
N LEU A 157 -17.61 -10.57 17.88
CA LEU A 157 -18.72 -10.63 16.91
C LEU A 157 -20.03 -10.04 17.44
N GLU A 158 -20.23 -9.98 18.77
CA GLU A 158 -21.44 -9.40 19.36
C GLU A 158 -21.42 -7.87 19.28
N THR A 159 -20.25 -7.27 19.56
CA THR A 159 -20.09 -5.81 19.53
C THR A 159 -19.59 -5.29 18.20
N GLY A 160 -19.04 -6.16 17.36
CA GLY A 160 -18.35 -5.80 16.09
C GLY A 160 -17.02 -5.08 16.32
N ARG A 161 -16.46 -5.09 17.52
CA ARG A 161 -15.25 -4.30 17.87
C ARG A 161 -14.01 -5.17 18.06
N PRO A 162 -12.83 -4.72 17.62
CA PRO A 162 -11.58 -5.38 17.94
C PRO A 162 -11.28 -5.27 19.44
N VAL A 163 -10.84 -6.37 20.03
CA VAL A 163 -10.34 -6.41 21.42
C VAL A 163 -8.86 -6.11 21.40
N LEU A 164 -8.49 -4.90 21.83
CA LEU A 164 -7.12 -4.39 21.79
C LEU A 164 -6.20 -5.25 22.68
N ASN A 165 -4.96 -5.43 22.23
CA ASN A 165 -3.91 -6.04 23.04
C ASN A 165 -3.31 -4.97 23.98
N PRO A 166 -3.48 -5.08 25.32
CA PRO A 166 -3.00 -4.07 26.25
C PRO A 166 -1.46 -3.93 26.24
N ASP A 167 -0.73 -5.01 25.94
CA ASP A 167 0.74 -5.01 25.92
C ASP A 167 1.31 -4.22 24.73
N LYS A 168 0.49 -3.90 23.74
CA LYS A 168 0.85 -3.16 22.54
C LYS A 168 0.33 -1.72 22.52
N ASN A 169 0.26 -1.10 23.70
CA ASN A 169 -0.12 0.31 23.86
C ASN A 169 1.09 1.23 23.68
N TYR A 170 1.25 1.83 22.51
CA TYR A 170 2.38 2.72 22.22
C TYR A 170 2.32 4.09 22.94
N TYR A 171 1.22 4.38 23.63
CA TYR A 171 1.13 5.59 24.48
C TYR A 171 1.96 5.47 25.76
N GLU A 172 2.28 4.26 26.19
CA GLU A 172 3.04 4.00 27.42
C GLU A 172 4.53 3.76 27.15
N LYS A 173 4.84 3.04 26.08
CA LYS A 173 6.21 2.67 25.71
C LYS A 173 6.33 2.47 24.20
N ALA A 174 7.56 2.42 23.69
CA ALA A 174 7.79 1.97 22.32
C ALA A 174 7.35 0.52 22.15
N VAL A 175 6.58 0.23 21.11
CA VAL A 175 6.10 -1.13 20.80
C VAL A 175 6.18 -1.39 19.30
N TRP A 176 6.52 -2.62 18.92
CA TRP A 176 6.36 -3.03 17.54
C TRP A 176 4.94 -3.59 17.31
N MET A 177 4.39 -3.23 16.16
CA MET A 177 3.04 -3.60 15.74
C MET A 177 3.11 -4.45 14.49
N LEU A 178 2.27 -5.48 14.44
CA LEU A 178 2.04 -6.31 13.26
C LEU A 178 0.53 -6.49 13.09
N PRO A 179 -0.02 -6.22 11.89
CA PRO A 179 0.64 -5.52 10.77
C PRO A 179 1.16 -4.13 11.17
N GLY A 180 2.22 -3.66 10.51
CA GLY A 180 2.66 -2.28 10.63
C GLY A 180 1.80 -1.32 9.80
N THR A 181 2.28 -0.09 9.57
CA THR A 181 1.53 0.96 8.87
C THR A 181 1.21 0.65 7.40
N PHE A 182 1.98 -0.25 6.76
CA PHE A 182 1.66 -0.72 5.41
C PHE A 182 0.50 -1.71 5.38
N GLY A 183 0.13 -2.26 6.55
CA GLY A 183 -0.95 -3.23 6.69
C GLY A 183 -0.53 -4.66 6.34
N GLY A 184 -1.44 -5.60 6.57
CA GLY A 184 -1.30 -6.98 6.10
C GLY A 184 -1.64 -7.12 4.61
N HIS A 185 -2.43 -6.19 4.09
CA HIS A 185 -2.82 -6.06 2.69
C HIS A 185 -2.94 -4.58 2.34
N GLY A 186 -2.41 -4.19 1.19
CA GLY A 186 -2.41 -2.82 0.71
C GLY A 186 -3.53 -2.54 -0.29
N TRP A 187 -3.22 -1.71 -1.30
CA TRP A 187 -4.15 -1.32 -2.37
C TRP A 187 -4.24 -2.36 -3.51
N GLN A 188 -3.41 -3.39 -3.49
CA GLN A 188 -3.43 -4.45 -4.51
C GLN A 188 -4.79 -5.15 -4.49
N ALA A 189 -5.31 -5.47 -5.68
CA ALA A 189 -6.59 -6.15 -5.78
C ALA A 189 -6.53 -7.55 -5.16
N MET A 190 -7.64 -7.98 -4.58
CA MET A 190 -7.91 -9.39 -4.26
C MET A 190 -8.67 -10.04 -5.43
N SER A 191 -8.80 -11.36 -5.41
CA SER A 191 -9.62 -12.08 -6.37
C SER A 191 -10.44 -13.18 -5.69
N TYR A 192 -11.72 -13.32 -6.07
CA TYR A 192 -12.63 -14.29 -5.49
C TYR A 192 -13.04 -15.37 -6.48
N ASP A 193 -12.87 -16.64 -6.11
CA ASP A 193 -13.40 -17.78 -6.86
C ASP A 193 -14.78 -18.17 -6.29
N PRO A 194 -15.87 -17.88 -7.00
CA PRO A 194 -17.22 -18.20 -6.51
C PRO A 194 -17.53 -19.70 -6.48
N LYS A 195 -16.79 -20.52 -7.23
CA LYS A 195 -16.95 -21.97 -7.27
C LYS A 195 -16.34 -22.63 -6.02
N GLN A 196 -15.12 -22.24 -5.69
CA GLN A 196 -14.40 -22.74 -4.52
C GLN A 196 -14.75 -21.98 -3.26
N LYS A 197 -15.32 -20.77 -3.38
CA LYS A 197 -15.59 -19.81 -2.29
C LYS A 197 -14.31 -19.38 -1.57
N ILE A 198 -13.22 -19.24 -2.30
CA ILE A 198 -11.89 -18.86 -1.81
C ILE A 198 -11.55 -17.46 -2.30
N VAL A 199 -10.91 -16.70 -1.44
CA VAL A 199 -10.34 -15.38 -1.74
C VAL A 199 -8.83 -15.50 -1.88
N PHE A 200 -8.27 -15.00 -2.97
CA PHE A 200 -6.82 -14.90 -3.16
C PHE A 200 -6.37 -13.51 -2.77
N ILE A 201 -5.45 -13.43 -1.80
CA ILE A 201 -5.03 -12.17 -1.17
C ILE A 201 -3.51 -12.04 -1.29
N PRO A 202 -2.98 -10.97 -1.89
CA PRO A 202 -1.56 -10.65 -1.81
C PRO A 202 -1.28 -10.03 -0.43
N ILE A 203 -0.65 -10.77 0.45
CA ILE A 203 -0.37 -10.34 1.81
C ILE A 203 1.08 -9.91 2.00
N MET A 204 1.30 -9.09 3.02
CA MET A 204 2.63 -8.75 3.52
C MET A 204 2.64 -8.73 5.05
N GLU A 205 3.78 -9.10 5.63
CA GLU A 205 4.03 -8.95 7.05
C GLU A 205 5.23 -8.05 7.24
N ILE A 206 4.97 -6.80 7.58
CA ILE A 206 5.96 -5.77 7.87
C ILE A 206 5.58 -5.16 9.21
N ALA A 207 6.43 -5.34 10.20
CA ALA A 207 6.25 -4.70 11.49
C ALA A 207 6.63 -3.21 11.42
N ALA A 208 6.00 -2.41 12.26
CA ALA A 208 6.37 -1.02 12.49
C ALA A 208 6.51 -0.74 13.98
N VAL A 209 7.51 0.05 14.35
CA VAL A 209 7.66 0.51 15.73
C VAL A 209 6.94 1.83 15.90
N HIS A 210 6.11 1.91 16.92
CA HIS A 210 5.36 3.10 17.30
C HIS A 210 5.76 3.55 18.71
N LYS A 211 5.88 4.86 18.89
CA LYS A 211 6.09 5.53 20.16
C LYS A 211 5.48 6.91 20.11
N VAL A 212 4.95 7.40 21.21
CA VAL A 212 4.50 8.80 21.29
C VAL A 212 5.69 9.73 21.09
N LYS A 213 5.49 10.79 20.30
CA LYS A 213 6.51 11.80 20.08
C LYS A 213 6.95 12.40 21.41
N GLU A 214 8.24 12.36 21.72
CA GLU A 214 8.77 12.70 23.04
C GLU A 214 8.40 14.13 23.46
N THR A 215 8.44 15.08 22.53
CA THR A 215 8.02 16.46 22.77
C THR A 215 6.56 16.55 23.22
N PHE A 216 5.66 15.78 22.58
CA PHE A 216 4.25 15.72 22.96
C PHE A 216 4.07 15.03 24.30
N ALA A 217 4.75 13.92 24.55
CA ALA A 217 4.71 13.20 25.83
C ALA A 217 5.13 14.09 27.02
N LYS A 218 6.14 14.96 26.81
CA LYS A 218 6.65 15.86 27.87
C LYS A 218 5.82 17.14 28.08
N THR A 219 5.24 17.68 26.99
CA THR A 219 4.65 19.03 27.01
C THR A 219 3.14 19.06 26.76
N GLY A 220 2.57 17.97 26.25
CA GLY A 220 1.19 17.94 25.74
C GLY A 220 0.98 18.77 24.47
N LEU A 221 2.05 19.32 23.88
CA LEU A 221 1.97 20.19 22.71
C LEU A 221 2.50 19.47 21.46
N PHE A 222 1.74 19.56 20.39
CA PHE A 222 2.13 19.08 19.06
C PHE A 222 2.08 20.24 18.06
N LYS A 223 3.18 20.47 17.36
CA LYS A 223 3.28 21.49 16.33
C LYS A 223 3.34 20.80 14.95
N MET A 224 2.37 21.08 14.10
CA MET A 224 2.40 20.67 12.70
C MET A 224 3.59 21.30 12.00
N GLN A 225 4.34 20.50 11.26
CA GLN A 225 5.46 20.95 10.42
C GLN A 225 5.00 20.98 8.96
N PRO A 226 5.10 22.12 8.28
CA PRO A 226 4.79 22.19 6.85
C PRO A 226 5.70 21.28 6.03
N GLY A 227 5.15 20.66 4.98
CA GLY A 227 5.92 19.85 4.04
C GLY A 227 6.31 18.44 4.52
N THR A 228 5.91 18.03 5.74
CA THR A 228 6.23 16.70 6.27
C THR A 228 4.99 15.86 6.53
N VAL A 229 5.18 14.56 6.73
CA VAL A 229 4.12 13.65 7.20
C VAL A 229 4.00 13.81 8.73
N ASN A 230 2.97 14.50 9.17
CA ASN A 230 2.74 14.79 10.58
C ASN A 230 2.02 13.63 11.28
N THR A 231 2.74 12.57 11.61
CA THR A 231 2.17 11.36 12.24
C THR A 231 1.78 11.55 13.70
N GLY A 232 2.46 12.45 14.42
CA GLY A 232 2.29 12.61 15.87
C GLY A 232 2.94 11.49 16.69
N THR A 233 3.69 10.62 16.04
CA THR A 233 4.48 9.55 16.65
C THR A 233 5.95 9.74 16.30
N GLU A 234 6.86 9.11 17.04
CA GLU A 234 8.28 9.01 16.66
C GLU A 234 8.49 7.97 15.57
N PHE A 235 7.40 7.55 14.93
CA PHE A 235 7.47 6.72 13.75
C PHE A 235 8.17 7.50 12.65
N ASN A 236 9.34 7.01 12.29
CA ASN A 236 10.04 7.44 11.11
C ASN A 236 10.11 6.24 10.17
N LEU A 237 9.34 6.28 9.10
CA LEU A 237 9.34 5.25 8.04
C LEU A 237 10.74 4.96 7.49
N PHE A 238 11.69 5.83 7.78
CA PHE A 238 12.95 5.96 7.06
C PHE A 238 14.19 5.88 7.96
N GLN A 239 14.01 5.71 9.28
CA GLN A 239 15.11 5.53 10.22
C GLN A 239 15.19 4.08 10.74
N THR A 240 16.39 3.69 11.16
CA THR A 240 16.61 2.42 11.85
C THR A 240 15.66 2.27 13.04
N VAL A 241 15.13 1.07 13.19
CA VAL A 241 14.22 0.71 14.27
C VAL A 241 14.83 1.12 15.62
N PRO A 242 14.13 1.91 16.45
CA PRO A 242 14.59 2.21 17.79
C PRO A 242 14.89 0.93 18.56
N ASP A 243 15.95 0.95 19.37
CA ASP A 243 16.32 -0.17 20.24
C ASP A 243 15.11 -0.55 21.12
N MET A 244 14.62 -1.77 20.91
CA MET A 244 13.49 -2.31 21.67
C MET A 244 14.00 -2.78 23.01
N SER A 245 13.73 -2.02 24.05
CA SER A 245 14.22 -2.25 25.41
C SER A 245 13.70 -3.52 26.09
N ASP A 246 12.76 -4.24 25.47
CA ASP A 246 12.14 -5.46 26.00
C ASP A 246 12.74 -6.76 25.44
N GLY A 247 13.72 -6.67 24.52
CA GLY A 247 14.38 -7.84 23.94
C GLY A 247 13.52 -8.64 22.96
N GLU A 248 12.31 -8.16 22.60
CA GLU A 248 11.50 -8.80 21.57
C GLU A 248 12.16 -8.65 20.19
N SER A 249 12.30 -9.75 19.45
CA SER A 249 12.77 -9.69 18.06
C SER A 249 11.64 -9.32 17.10
N ILE A 250 11.90 -8.34 16.25
CA ILE A 250 10.97 -7.98 15.18
C ILE A 250 10.98 -9.10 14.14
N PRO A 251 9.81 -9.61 13.71
CA PRO A 251 9.74 -10.66 12.72
C PRO A 251 10.29 -10.20 11.36
N PRO A 252 10.85 -11.12 10.54
CA PRO A 252 11.31 -10.79 9.21
C PRO A 252 10.16 -10.33 8.31
N ILE A 253 10.49 -9.49 7.35
CA ILE A 253 9.54 -9.02 6.33
C ILE A 253 9.24 -10.16 5.38
N THR A 254 7.95 -10.39 5.09
CA THR A 254 7.51 -11.41 4.13
C THR A 254 6.43 -10.86 3.20
N GLY A 255 6.32 -11.47 2.02
CA GLY A 255 5.23 -11.25 1.08
C GLY A 255 4.76 -12.59 0.52
N GLU A 256 3.45 -12.80 0.47
CA GLU A 256 2.86 -14.06 0.04
C GLU A 256 1.59 -13.83 -0.78
N LEU A 257 1.25 -14.78 -1.63
CA LEU A 257 -0.10 -14.95 -2.16
C LEU A 257 -0.77 -16.07 -1.38
N ILE A 258 -1.89 -15.79 -0.72
CA ILE A 258 -2.64 -16.80 0.02
C ILE A 258 -3.99 -17.11 -0.63
N ALA A 259 -4.43 -18.37 -0.51
CA ALA A 259 -5.81 -18.79 -0.75
C ALA A 259 -6.54 -18.88 0.59
N PHE A 260 -7.43 -17.96 0.83
CA PHE A 260 -8.08 -17.74 2.13
C PHE A 260 -9.55 -18.14 2.07
N ASP A 261 -9.98 -18.96 3.02
CA ASP A 261 -11.38 -19.32 3.20
C ASP A 261 -12.08 -18.26 4.07
N PRO A 262 -12.97 -17.43 3.51
CA PRO A 262 -13.58 -16.32 4.24
C PRO A 262 -14.52 -16.75 5.38
N LEU A 263 -14.97 -18.01 5.40
CA LEU A 263 -15.90 -18.53 6.41
C LEU A 263 -15.16 -19.16 7.59
N THR A 264 -14.11 -19.94 7.32
CA THR A 264 -13.37 -20.65 8.36
C THR A 264 -12.16 -19.85 8.87
N GLY A 265 -11.66 -18.91 8.09
CA GLY A 265 -10.43 -18.18 8.37
C GLY A 265 -9.16 -18.99 8.09
N GLU A 266 -9.28 -20.13 7.39
CA GLU A 266 -8.14 -20.98 7.07
C GLU A 266 -7.44 -20.52 5.78
N THR A 267 -6.12 -20.48 5.82
CA THR A 267 -5.29 -20.41 4.62
C THR A 267 -5.12 -21.82 4.05
N LYS A 268 -5.71 -22.09 2.88
CA LYS A 268 -5.66 -23.41 2.23
C LYS A 268 -4.26 -23.69 1.65
N TRP A 269 -3.63 -22.69 1.07
CA TRP A 269 -2.27 -22.71 0.59
C TRP A 269 -1.68 -21.29 0.58
N SER A 270 -0.35 -21.20 0.56
CA SER A 270 0.36 -19.94 0.45
C SER A 270 1.58 -20.09 -0.48
N ILE A 271 1.91 -19.01 -1.19
CA ILE A 271 3.07 -18.92 -2.06
C ILE A 271 3.91 -17.75 -1.59
N LYS A 272 5.12 -18.04 -1.11
CA LYS A 272 6.07 -17.01 -0.70
C LYS A 272 6.74 -16.38 -1.91
N HIS A 273 6.83 -15.07 -1.89
CA HIS A 273 7.57 -14.29 -2.88
C HIS A 273 8.90 -13.80 -2.29
N GLU A 274 9.85 -13.56 -3.17
CA GLU A 274 11.13 -12.95 -2.77
C GLU A 274 10.93 -11.49 -2.31
N GLN A 275 9.88 -10.83 -2.81
CA GLN A 275 9.52 -9.47 -2.48
C GLN A 275 8.28 -9.45 -1.58
N PHE A 276 8.21 -8.49 -0.66
CA PHE A 276 7.02 -8.29 0.16
C PHE A 276 5.89 -7.60 -0.61
N TRP A 277 6.25 -6.81 -1.63
CA TRP A 277 5.29 -6.02 -2.42
C TRP A 277 5.07 -6.66 -3.78
N ASN A 278 3.87 -7.16 -4.02
CA ASN A 278 3.52 -7.91 -5.22
C ASN A 278 2.20 -7.42 -5.80
N GLY A 279 1.91 -7.75 -7.05
CA GLY A 279 0.69 -7.37 -7.74
C GLY A 279 -0.56 -8.08 -7.22
N GLY A 280 -1.73 -7.53 -7.54
CA GLY A 280 -3.00 -8.19 -7.28
C GLY A 280 -3.21 -9.43 -8.15
N PRO A 281 -3.88 -10.49 -7.64
CA PRO A 281 -4.21 -11.67 -8.41
C PRO A 281 -5.45 -11.50 -9.30
N LEU A 282 -5.58 -12.39 -10.28
CA LEU A 282 -6.77 -12.60 -11.09
C LEU A 282 -7.10 -14.09 -11.09
N THR A 283 -8.31 -14.48 -10.65
CA THR A 283 -8.80 -15.86 -10.84
C THR A 283 -9.67 -16.01 -12.09
N THR A 284 -9.70 -17.21 -12.64
CA THR A 284 -10.49 -17.54 -13.85
C THR A 284 -11.33 -18.80 -13.61
N ALA A 285 -12.42 -18.93 -14.38
CA ALA A 285 -13.27 -20.12 -14.34
C ALA A 285 -12.55 -21.43 -14.74
N GLY A 286 -11.35 -21.32 -15.33
CA GLY A 286 -10.48 -22.45 -15.67
C GLY A 286 -9.61 -22.96 -14.53
N ASN A 287 -9.92 -22.62 -13.29
CA ASN A 287 -9.15 -23.02 -12.09
C ASN A 287 -7.71 -22.49 -12.07
N LEU A 288 -7.50 -21.27 -12.59
CA LEU A 288 -6.19 -20.61 -12.61
C LEU A 288 -6.23 -19.32 -11.79
N VAL A 289 -5.14 -19.03 -11.11
CA VAL A 289 -4.85 -17.73 -10.49
C VAL A 289 -3.60 -17.15 -11.14
N PHE A 290 -3.71 -15.93 -11.65
CA PHE A 290 -2.60 -15.20 -12.24
C PHE A 290 -2.16 -14.09 -11.30
N GLN A 291 -0.84 -13.91 -11.16
CA GLN A 291 -0.26 -12.80 -10.39
C GLN A 291 1.05 -12.35 -11.01
N GLY A 292 1.31 -11.05 -10.97
CA GLY A 292 2.62 -10.49 -11.19
C GLY A 292 3.33 -10.19 -9.87
N ASN A 293 4.66 -10.25 -9.84
CA ASN A 293 5.43 -10.01 -8.63
C ASN A 293 6.54 -8.97 -8.80
N GLY A 294 7.10 -8.49 -7.69
CA GLY A 294 8.15 -7.47 -7.67
C GLY A 294 9.47 -7.92 -8.29
N SER A 295 9.71 -9.24 -8.36
CA SER A 295 10.88 -9.83 -9.01
C SER A 295 10.77 -9.88 -10.55
N GLY A 296 9.63 -9.44 -11.11
CA GLY A 296 9.42 -9.31 -12.55
C GLY A 296 8.86 -10.56 -13.22
N PHE A 297 8.27 -11.48 -12.47
CA PHE A 297 7.61 -12.65 -13.04
C PHE A 297 6.09 -12.44 -13.10
N PHE A 298 5.51 -12.85 -14.21
CA PHE A 298 4.08 -13.06 -14.36
C PHE A 298 3.80 -14.55 -14.35
N GLU A 299 2.96 -15.00 -13.43
CA GLU A 299 2.82 -16.40 -13.08
C GLU A 299 1.36 -16.84 -13.06
N ALA A 300 1.13 -18.12 -13.36
CA ALA A 300 -0.17 -18.76 -13.26
C ALA A 300 -0.07 -19.99 -12.36
N TYR A 301 -0.98 -20.07 -11.40
CA TYR A 301 -1.05 -21.14 -10.42
C TYR A 301 -2.38 -21.89 -10.53
N ASN A 302 -2.37 -23.16 -10.12
CA ASN A 302 -3.60 -23.90 -9.88
C ASN A 302 -4.35 -23.28 -8.69
N ALA A 303 -5.58 -22.87 -8.89
CA ALA A 303 -6.38 -22.16 -7.87
C ALA A 303 -6.69 -23.03 -6.63
N GLU A 304 -6.74 -24.37 -6.79
CA GLU A 304 -7.06 -25.30 -5.71
C GLU A 304 -5.82 -25.66 -4.86
N THR A 305 -4.64 -25.80 -5.52
CA THR A 305 -3.45 -26.35 -4.88
C THR A 305 -2.32 -25.36 -4.67
N GLY A 306 -2.33 -24.21 -5.35
CA GLY A 306 -1.22 -23.26 -5.37
C GLY A 306 -0.03 -23.72 -6.23
N GLU A 307 -0.13 -24.84 -6.95
CA GLU A 307 0.93 -25.35 -7.83
C GLU A 307 1.24 -24.34 -8.95
N LEU A 308 2.53 -24.01 -9.13
CA LEU A 308 2.98 -23.16 -10.24
C LEU A 308 2.86 -23.93 -11.57
N LEU A 309 1.99 -23.48 -12.45
CA LEU A 309 1.73 -24.11 -13.76
C LEU A 309 2.46 -23.40 -14.90
N TRP A 310 2.70 -22.12 -14.78
CA TRP A 310 3.36 -21.33 -15.81
C TRP A 310 4.00 -20.09 -15.21
N SER A 311 5.18 -19.72 -15.71
CA SER A 311 5.90 -18.51 -15.32
C SER A 311 6.54 -17.85 -16.53
N ARG A 312 6.55 -16.53 -16.55
CA ARG A 312 7.22 -15.74 -17.57
C ARG A 312 7.93 -14.54 -16.94
N ASN A 313 9.24 -14.46 -17.16
CA ASN A 313 10.00 -13.27 -16.81
C ASN A 313 9.60 -12.12 -17.74
N THR A 314 9.21 -10.98 -17.17
CA THR A 314 8.88 -9.74 -17.88
C THR A 314 10.00 -8.72 -17.78
N TRP A 315 11.01 -8.98 -16.97
CA TRP A 315 12.14 -8.10 -16.64
C TRP A 315 11.73 -6.80 -15.94
N ILE A 316 10.47 -6.65 -15.56
CA ILE A 316 9.88 -5.46 -14.95
C ILE A 316 9.02 -5.90 -13.78
N GLY A 317 9.17 -5.25 -12.63
CA GLY A 317 8.29 -5.51 -11.47
C GLY A 317 6.83 -5.27 -11.82
N ILE A 318 5.92 -6.05 -11.26
CA ILE A 318 4.50 -6.01 -11.59
C ILE A 318 3.69 -5.79 -10.33
N MET A 319 2.99 -4.64 -10.25
CA MET A 319 2.14 -4.26 -9.13
C MET A 319 0.65 -4.22 -9.48
N ALA A 320 0.32 -4.05 -10.75
CA ALA A 320 -1.07 -4.03 -11.21
C ALA A 320 -1.68 -5.44 -11.23
N PRO A 321 -2.99 -5.59 -10.99
CA PRO A 321 -3.70 -6.84 -11.25
C PRO A 321 -3.86 -7.07 -12.76
N PRO A 322 -3.84 -8.34 -13.22
CA PRO A 322 -4.16 -8.66 -14.60
C PRO A 322 -5.66 -8.49 -14.88
N VAL A 323 -6.00 -8.32 -16.16
CA VAL A 323 -7.38 -8.36 -16.64
C VAL A 323 -7.52 -9.43 -17.71
N THR A 324 -8.69 -10.09 -17.77
CA THR A 324 -8.99 -11.08 -18.81
C THR A 324 -10.22 -10.70 -19.62
N TYR A 325 -10.18 -10.97 -20.90
CA TYR A 325 -11.25 -10.66 -21.85
C TYR A 325 -11.25 -11.61 -23.04
N MET A 326 -12.34 -11.61 -23.79
CA MET A 326 -12.52 -12.44 -24.99
C MET A 326 -12.57 -11.56 -26.25
N ILE A 327 -11.84 -11.96 -27.29
CA ILE A 327 -11.96 -11.41 -28.66
C ILE A 327 -12.13 -12.58 -29.61
N ASP A 328 -13.20 -12.60 -30.39
CA ASP A 328 -13.51 -13.64 -31.39
C ASP A 328 -13.39 -15.07 -30.82
N GLY A 329 -13.88 -15.29 -29.61
CA GLY A 329 -13.82 -16.59 -28.92
C GLY A 329 -12.45 -16.98 -28.37
N GLN A 330 -11.43 -16.13 -28.52
CA GLN A 330 -10.09 -16.31 -27.98
C GLN A 330 -9.93 -15.53 -26.67
N GLN A 331 -9.48 -16.20 -25.61
CA GLN A 331 -9.18 -15.54 -24.34
C GLN A 331 -7.82 -14.85 -24.40
N TYR A 332 -7.79 -13.63 -23.86
CA TYR A 332 -6.59 -12.83 -23.63
C TYR A 332 -6.46 -12.47 -22.15
N ILE A 333 -5.24 -12.32 -21.70
CA ILE A 333 -4.90 -11.77 -20.39
C ILE A 333 -3.91 -10.63 -20.60
N SER A 334 -4.24 -9.45 -20.09
CA SER A 334 -3.35 -8.29 -20.18
C SER A 334 -2.95 -7.83 -18.79
N ILE A 335 -1.70 -7.33 -18.68
CA ILE A 335 -1.14 -6.82 -17.44
C ILE A 335 -0.28 -5.59 -17.71
N LEU A 336 -0.41 -4.58 -16.86
CA LEU A 336 0.51 -3.46 -16.81
C LEU A 336 1.72 -3.84 -15.97
N ALA A 337 2.87 -4.02 -16.60
CA ALA A 337 4.13 -4.21 -15.92
C ALA A 337 4.75 -2.85 -15.58
N GLY A 338 5.13 -2.66 -14.35
CA GLY A 338 5.70 -1.46 -13.75
C GLY A 338 5.68 -1.57 -12.24
N ASP A 339 6.76 -1.13 -11.59
CA ASP A 339 6.83 -0.99 -10.15
C ASP A 339 6.26 0.37 -9.74
N GLY A 340 5.75 0.47 -8.52
CA GLY A 340 5.13 1.70 -8.03
C GLY A 340 4.48 1.56 -6.65
N GLY A 341 3.74 2.59 -6.27
CA GLY A 341 3.03 2.66 -5.00
C GLY A 341 3.96 2.90 -3.81
N ALA A 342 3.49 2.56 -2.60
CA ALA A 342 4.19 2.85 -1.36
C ALA A 342 5.52 2.09 -1.18
N SER A 343 5.78 1.05 -1.97
CA SER A 343 7.08 0.35 -1.95
C SER A 343 8.26 1.29 -2.27
N ASN A 344 8.01 2.39 -2.98
CA ASN A 344 9.03 3.39 -3.27
C ASN A 344 9.52 4.13 -2.02
N PHE A 345 8.66 4.34 -1.03
CA PHE A 345 9.01 5.02 0.22
C PHE A 345 9.98 4.20 1.08
N LEU A 346 9.97 2.88 0.94
CA LEU A 346 10.79 2.00 1.75
C LEU A 346 12.24 1.95 1.27
N GLY A 347 12.50 2.40 0.04
CA GLY A 347 13.82 2.34 -0.55
C GLY A 347 14.38 0.92 -0.57
N ASP A 348 15.69 0.81 -0.65
CA ASP A 348 16.42 -0.45 -0.58
C ASP A 348 17.02 -0.71 0.82
N ASN A 349 16.54 -0.01 1.84
CA ASN A 349 17.05 -0.11 3.22
C ASN A 349 16.95 -1.52 3.84
N PHE A 350 16.31 -2.43 3.15
CA PHE A 350 16.19 -3.80 3.59
C PHE A 350 17.32 -4.69 3.05
N GLY A 351 18.42 -4.11 2.52
CA GLY A 351 19.73 -4.73 2.21
C GLY A 351 19.78 -6.13 1.56
N GLU A 352 18.78 -6.94 1.86
CA GLU A 352 18.61 -8.31 1.33
C GLU A 352 17.89 -8.35 -0.02
N TRP A 353 17.43 -7.19 -0.54
CA TRP A 353 16.51 -7.10 -1.67
C TRP A 353 17.16 -6.59 -2.96
N GLU A 354 18.37 -6.02 -2.85
CA GLU A 354 19.05 -5.29 -3.91
C GLU A 354 19.17 -6.07 -5.24
N GLY A 355 19.44 -7.36 -5.19
CA GLY A 355 19.49 -8.22 -6.37
C GLY A 355 18.16 -8.82 -6.85
N LYS A 356 17.07 -8.62 -6.11
CA LYS A 356 15.80 -9.35 -6.29
C LYS A 356 14.66 -8.49 -6.84
N VAL A 357 14.79 -7.17 -6.78
CA VAL A 357 13.80 -6.22 -7.29
C VAL A 357 14.06 -5.91 -8.75
N ALA A 358 13.15 -6.31 -9.62
CA ALA A 358 13.33 -6.14 -11.06
C ALA A 358 13.51 -4.68 -11.48
N SER A 359 12.79 -3.74 -10.86
CA SER A 359 12.89 -2.30 -11.17
C SER A 359 14.24 -1.69 -10.78
N ILE A 360 14.92 -2.24 -9.79
CA ILE A 360 16.31 -1.85 -9.46
C ILE A 360 17.26 -2.44 -10.48
N LYS A 361 17.16 -3.74 -10.72
CA LYS A 361 18.09 -4.50 -11.55
C LYS A 361 18.05 -4.10 -13.04
N TYR A 362 16.85 -3.90 -13.58
CA TYR A 362 16.65 -3.67 -15.02
C TYR A 362 16.09 -2.28 -15.35
N GLY A 363 15.66 -1.52 -14.36
CA GLY A 363 14.96 -0.26 -14.53
C GLY A 363 13.44 -0.43 -14.55
N ASN A 364 12.73 0.67 -14.31
CA ASN A 364 11.26 0.68 -14.22
C ASN A 364 10.63 1.21 -15.51
N TYR A 365 10.52 0.37 -16.52
CA TYR A 365 9.92 0.71 -17.82
C TYR A 365 8.47 0.23 -17.83
N GLY A 366 7.50 1.13 -17.84
CA GLY A 366 6.07 0.74 -17.95
C GLY A 366 5.78 0.05 -19.28
N LYS A 367 5.22 -1.16 -19.24
CA LYS A 367 4.78 -1.92 -20.43
C LYS A 367 3.40 -2.52 -20.24
N LEU A 368 2.56 -2.48 -21.28
CA LEU A 368 1.35 -3.29 -21.38
C LEU A 368 1.72 -4.60 -22.07
N LEU A 369 1.59 -5.71 -21.35
CA LEU A 369 1.83 -7.05 -21.88
C LEU A 369 0.51 -7.79 -22.04
N THR A 370 0.32 -8.43 -23.20
CA THR A 370 -0.89 -9.20 -23.51
C THR A 370 -0.53 -10.62 -23.91
N PHE A 371 -1.15 -11.58 -23.25
CA PHE A 371 -0.93 -13.01 -23.41
C PHE A 371 -2.17 -13.69 -23.96
N LYS A 372 -1.98 -14.73 -24.78
CA LYS A 372 -3.02 -15.67 -25.18
C LYS A 372 -2.47 -17.09 -25.24
N LEU A 373 -3.34 -18.07 -25.11
CA LEU A 373 -2.95 -19.48 -25.26
C LEU A 373 -2.38 -19.73 -26.65
N GLY A 374 -1.22 -20.38 -26.74
CA GLY A 374 -0.50 -20.64 -27.98
C GLY A 374 0.23 -19.43 -28.58
N GLY A 375 0.29 -18.30 -27.88
CA GLY A 375 1.11 -17.13 -28.26
C GLY A 375 2.59 -17.50 -28.38
N LYS A 376 3.29 -16.96 -29.40
CA LYS A 376 4.70 -17.28 -29.70
C LYS A 376 5.64 -16.08 -29.60
N SER A 377 5.11 -14.89 -29.37
CA SER A 377 5.93 -13.68 -29.21
C SER A 377 6.83 -13.79 -27.98
N LYS A 378 8.05 -13.28 -28.10
CA LYS A 378 8.99 -13.21 -26.98
C LYS A 378 8.92 -11.85 -26.34
N ILE A 379 9.05 -11.81 -25.02
CA ILE A 379 9.32 -10.58 -24.29
C ILE A 379 10.81 -10.31 -24.44
N GLU A 380 11.15 -9.09 -24.85
CA GLU A 380 12.52 -8.66 -24.98
C GLU A 380 13.21 -8.63 -23.61
N GLU A 381 14.37 -9.24 -23.52
CA GLU A 381 15.23 -9.20 -22.34
C GLU A 381 15.80 -7.80 -22.14
N LEU A 382 15.72 -7.31 -20.92
CA LEU A 382 16.32 -6.02 -20.58
C LEU A 382 17.74 -6.24 -20.04
N PRO A 383 18.71 -5.41 -20.44
CA PRO A 383 20.05 -5.46 -19.87
C PRO A 383 20.00 -5.05 -18.38
N GLU A 384 20.85 -5.66 -17.60
CA GLU A 384 21.07 -5.21 -16.23
C GLU A 384 21.66 -3.78 -16.23
N ARG A 385 21.20 -2.97 -15.29
CA ARG A 385 21.71 -1.62 -15.11
C ARG A 385 23.11 -1.68 -14.51
N ASP A 386 23.94 -0.76 -14.92
CA ASP A 386 25.17 -0.49 -14.17
C ASP A 386 24.80 0.20 -12.84
N LEU A 387 25.04 -0.49 -11.74
CA LEU A 387 24.80 -0.02 -10.38
C LEU A 387 26.11 0.47 -9.72
N THR A 388 27.13 0.80 -10.51
CA THR A 388 28.36 1.41 -10.01
C THR A 388 28.07 2.86 -9.58
N ILE A 389 28.25 3.14 -8.29
CA ILE A 389 28.06 4.50 -7.77
C ILE A 389 29.15 5.41 -8.33
N PRO A 390 28.80 6.56 -8.96
CA PRO A 390 29.77 7.51 -9.47
C PRO A 390 30.67 8.06 -8.36
N GLN A 391 31.85 8.57 -8.75
CA GLN A 391 32.70 9.28 -7.80
C GLN A 391 31.95 10.47 -7.19
N GLN A 392 31.93 10.51 -5.88
CA GLN A 392 31.23 11.55 -5.12
C GLN A 392 32.14 12.79 -4.91
N PRO A 393 31.56 13.99 -4.80
CA PRO A 393 32.34 15.18 -4.48
C PRO A 393 32.86 15.13 -3.05
N ILE A 394 33.98 15.78 -2.80
CA ILE A 394 34.51 15.97 -1.44
C ILE A 394 33.81 17.17 -0.81
N LEU A 395 32.99 16.96 0.20
CA LEU A 395 32.35 18.01 0.98
C LEU A 395 33.02 18.10 2.36
N ASN A 396 33.40 19.32 2.74
CA ASN A 396 33.97 19.57 4.07
C ASN A 396 32.85 19.70 5.11
N ALA A 397 32.18 18.56 5.40
CA ALA A 397 31.07 18.49 6.35
C ALA A 397 31.51 17.84 7.66
N SER A 398 31.03 18.38 8.78
CA SER A 398 31.16 17.75 10.09
C SER A 398 30.14 16.62 10.26
N LEU A 399 30.39 15.72 11.22
CA LEU A 399 29.40 14.69 11.59
C LEU A 399 28.05 15.32 12.01
N GLU A 400 28.08 16.50 12.62
CA GLU A 400 26.89 17.26 13.00
C GLU A 400 26.09 17.69 11.75
N ASN A 401 26.75 18.21 10.71
CA ASN A 401 26.08 18.53 9.46
C ASN A 401 25.45 17.29 8.79
N ILE A 402 26.15 16.15 8.80
CA ILE A 402 25.66 14.90 8.22
C ILE A 402 24.41 14.41 8.97
N ASN A 403 24.43 14.45 10.31
CA ASN A 403 23.29 14.05 11.13
C ASN A 403 22.08 15.00 10.94
N ALA A 404 22.30 16.30 10.92
CA ALA A 404 21.26 17.28 10.62
C ALA A 404 20.67 17.04 9.22
N GLY A 405 21.54 16.79 8.23
CA GLY A 405 21.12 16.43 6.86
C GLY A 405 20.30 15.16 6.79
N MET A 406 20.61 14.13 7.59
CA MET A 406 19.83 12.91 7.70
C MET A 406 18.40 13.21 8.18
N ASP A 407 18.24 14.03 9.21
CA ASP A 407 16.93 14.41 9.73
C ASP A 407 16.11 15.22 8.70
N ILE A 408 16.75 16.15 8.00
CA ILE A 408 16.09 16.93 6.95
C ILE A 408 15.68 16.01 5.79
N TYR A 409 16.59 15.14 5.34
CA TYR A 409 16.32 14.18 4.28
C TYR A 409 15.12 13.28 4.62
N ALA A 410 15.09 12.73 5.83
CA ALA A 410 14.01 11.87 6.30
C ALA A 410 12.64 12.59 6.28
N ASN A 411 12.62 13.88 6.60
CA ASN A 411 11.37 14.64 6.68
C ASN A 411 10.88 15.17 5.33
N TYR A 412 11.77 15.52 4.39
CA TYR A 412 11.37 16.27 3.19
C TYR A 412 11.70 15.55 1.88
N CYS A 413 12.68 14.65 1.86
CA CYS A 413 13.21 14.05 0.63
C CYS A 413 12.84 12.57 0.49
N ALA A 414 12.87 11.82 1.59
CA ALA A 414 12.73 10.37 1.60
C ALA A 414 11.39 9.86 1.05
N ILE A 415 10.32 10.66 1.17
CA ILE A 415 8.99 10.29 0.63
C ILE A 415 9.00 10.08 -0.88
N CYS A 416 9.90 10.76 -1.59
CA CYS A 416 10.08 10.62 -3.04
C CYS A 416 11.32 9.80 -3.38
N HIS A 417 12.46 10.10 -2.75
CA HIS A 417 13.76 9.53 -3.10
C HIS A 417 14.12 8.26 -2.30
N GLY A 418 13.18 7.73 -1.52
CA GLY A 418 13.36 6.52 -0.75
C GLY A 418 14.15 6.74 0.55
N SER A 419 14.02 5.81 1.46
CA SER A 419 14.70 5.83 2.73
C SER A 419 16.20 5.55 2.52
N GLY A 420 17.06 6.20 3.32
CA GLY A 420 18.52 6.02 3.22
C GLY A 420 19.11 6.38 1.85
N VAL A 421 18.47 7.29 1.12
CA VAL A 421 18.89 7.76 -0.21
C VAL A 421 18.67 6.75 -1.37
N HIS A 422 18.11 5.58 -1.07
CA HIS A 422 17.88 4.50 -2.03
C HIS A 422 16.54 4.65 -2.78
N GLY A 423 16.54 5.37 -3.89
CA GLY A 423 15.37 5.52 -4.76
C GLY A 423 15.11 4.30 -5.64
N LYS A 424 13.83 4.06 -6.00
CA LYS A 424 13.43 2.99 -6.93
C LYS A 424 12.86 3.54 -8.23
N THR A 425 11.64 4.07 -8.17
CA THR A 425 10.93 4.65 -9.33
C THR A 425 11.25 6.12 -9.53
N ILE A 426 11.61 6.81 -8.45
CA ILE A 426 12.17 8.16 -8.48
C ILE A 426 13.68 8.02 -8.25
N SER A 427 14.46 8.96 -8.80
CA SER A 427 15.91 8.88 -8.84
C SER A 427 16.53 8.52 -7.49
N ASP A 428 17.35 7.49 -7.50
CA ASP A 428 18.28 7.16 -6.43
C ASP A 428 19.40 8.19 -6.44
N LEU A 429 19.51 8.96 -5.38
CA LEU A 429 20.41 10.12 -5.34
C LEU A 429 21.90 9.73 -5.16
N ARG A 430 22.19 8.46 -4.89
CA ARG A 430 23.58 7.96 -4.89
C ARG A 430 24.22 8.01 -6.27
N TYR A 431 23.40 7.99 -7.34
CA TYR A 431 23.83 8.02 -8.73
C TYR A 431 23.80 9.42 -9.35
N MET A 432 23.82 10.47 -8.54
CA MET A 432 23.90 11.84 -9.06
C MET A 432 25.17 12.04 -9.89
N SER A 433 25.00 12.72 -11.03
CA SER A 433 26.13 13.14 -11.88
C SER A 433 26.86 14.31 -11.23
N GLU A 434 28.12 14.56 -11.67
CA GLU A 434 28.88 15.75 -11.28
C GLU A 434 28.09 17.04 -11.50
N SER A 435 27.44 17.19 -12.66
CA SER A 435 26.57 18.34 -12.96
C SER A 435 25.39 18.46 -12.02
N THR A 436 24.83 17.33 -11.52
CA THR A 436 23.74 17.36 -10.53
C THR A 436 24.25 17.85 -9.18
N HIS A 437 25.44 17.41 -8.77
CA HIS A 437 26.09 17.89 -7.55
C HIS A 437 26.39 19.39 -7.61
N GLU A 438 26.92 19.88 -8.72
CA GLU A 438 27.21 21.32 -8.96
C GLU A 438 25.93 22.18 -8.88
N ASN A 439 24.80 21.65 -9.37
CA ASN A 439 23.52 22.33 -9.37
C ASN A 439 22.61 21.97 -8.21
N PHE A 440 23.12 21.25 -7.20
CA PHE A 440 22.28 20.72 -6.12
C PHE A 440 21.45 21.81 -5.43
N LYS A 441 22.06 22.95 -5.10
CA LYS A 441 21.34 24.09 -4.52
C LYS A 441 20.27 24.62 -5.46
N ASN A 442 20.58 24.83 -6.74
CA ASN A 442 19.63 25.36 -7.72
C ASN A 442 18.44 24.40 -7.88
N ILE A 443 18.68 23.08 -7.83
CA ILE A 443 17.64 22.07 -7.95
C ILE A 443 16.76 22.06 -6.69
N VAL A 444 17.37 21.95 -5.50
CA VAL A 444 16.64 21.67 -4.27
C VAL A 444 16.11 22.95 -3.62
N PHE A 445 16.88 24.04 -3.64
CA PHE A 445 16.47 25.31 -3.04
C PHE A 445 15.63 26.15 -4.00
N ASP A 446 16.17 26.39 -5.19
CA ASP A 446 15.59 27.34 -6.16
C ASP A 446 14.52 26.70 -7.07
N GLY A 447 14.38 25.35 -7.08
CA GLY A 447 13.35 24.65 -7.84
C GLY A 447 13.64 24.51 -9.35
N MET A 448 14.91 24.44 -9.73
CA MET A 448 15.33 24.32 -11.14
C MET A 448 14.62 23.19 -11.92
N LEU A 449 14.18 22.13 -11.25
CA LEU A 449 13.47 20.98 -11.82
C LEU A 449 11.98 20.93 -11.45
N GLU A 450 11.35 22.04 -11.06
CA GLU A 450 9.94 22.08 -10.63
C GLU A 450 8.97 21.64 -11.73
N GLU A 451 9.23 21.99 -12.98
CA GLU A 451 8.46 21.51 -14.13
C GLU A 451 8.57 19.99 -14.35
N ASN A 452 9.62 19.37 -13.83
CA ASN A 452 9.84 17.92 -13.85
C ASN A 452 9.32 17.22 -12.58
N GLY A 453 8.67 17.96 -11.67
CA GLY A 453 8.05 17.45 -10.45
C GLY A 453 8.91 17.50 -9.19
N MET A 454 10.16 18.01 -9.28
CA MET A 454 11.01 18.24 -8.11
C MET A 454 10.78 19.66 -7.56
N LYS A 455 10.02 19.79 -6.49
CA LYS A 455 9.70 21.08 -5.85
C LYS A 455 10.97 21.78 -5.32
N GLY A 456 11.01 23.13 -5.43
CA GLY A 456 11.96 23.95 -4.68
C GLY A 456 11.53 24.10 -3.21
N PHE A 457 12.50 24.17 -2.30
CA PHE A 457 12.25 24.20 -0.85
C PHE A 457 12.67 25.50 -0.17
N SER A 458 12.90 26.58 -0.91
CA SER A 458 13.29 27.88 -0.35
C SER A 458 12.27 28.51 0.59
N ASP A 459 11.01 28.05 0.54
CA ASP A 459 9.93 28.45 1.46
C ASP A 459 10.00 27.73 2.82
N ILE A 460 10.79 26.65 2.96
CA ILE A 460 10.83 25.77 4.13
C ILE A 460 12.25 25.62 4.68
N LEU A 461 13.26 25.47 3.80
CA LEU A 461 14.64 25.17 4.15
C LEU A 461 15.53 26.39 3.94
N THR A 462 16.64 26.46 4.69
CA THR A 462 17.72 27.43 4.51
C THR A 462 18.81 26.88 3.59
N GLU A 463 19.73 27.75 3.10
CA GLU A 463 20.89 27.30 2.31
C GLU A 463 21.81 26.37 3.13
N GLU A 464 21.91 26.58 4.45
CA GLU A 464 22.65 25.70 5.35
C GLU A 464 22.02 24.30 5.37
N ASN A 465 20.68 24.21 5.46
CA ASN A 465 19.97 22.93 5.39
C ASN A 465 20.20 22.20 4.07
N ILE A 466 20.34 22.93 2.96
CA ILE A 466 20.66 22.32 1.65
C ILE A 466 22.07 21.73 1.65
N PHE A 467 23.06 22.42 2.26
CA PHE A 467 24.41 21.89 2.43
C PHE A 467 24.41 20.63 3.33
N GLU A 468 23.66 20.64 4.42
CA GLU A 468 23.52 19.50 5.34
C GLU A 468 22.91 18.28 4.64
N VAL A 469 21.80 18.45 3.92
CA VAL A 469 21.17 17.37 3.13
C VAL A 469 22.10 16.84 2.05
N HIS A 470 22.79 17.71 1.31
CA HIS A 470 23.76 17.29 0.31
C HIS A 470 24.88 16.47 0.93
N SER A 471 25.38 16.91 2.11
CA SER A 471 26.43 16.22 2.87
C SER A 471 26.01 14.82 3.30
N TYR A 472 24.76 14.65 3.77
CA TYR A 472 24.21 13.35 4.11
C TYR A 472 24.11 12.42 2.89
N ILE A 473 23.62 12.93 1.75
CA ILE A 473 23.50 12.13 0.52
C ILE A 473 24.89 11.64 0.05
N VAL A 474 25.88 12.52 0.05
CA VAL A 474 27.26 12.18 -0.34
C VAL A 474 27.89 11.18 0.63
N ASP A 475 27.67 11.34 1.93
CA ASP A 475 28.15 10.40 2.95
C ASP A 475 27.56 9.00 2.75
N VAL A 476 26.24 8.89 2.49
CA VAL A 476 25.61 7.60 2.19
C VAL A 476 26.14 6.98 0.90
N ALA A 477 26.38 7.77 -0.15
CA ALA A 477 26.88 7.29 -1.43
C ALA A 477 28.35 6.86 -1.39
N THR A 478 29.10 7.24 -0.34
CA THR A 478 30.53 6.91 -0.18
C THR A 478 30.81 5.75 0.77
N ARG A 479 29.79 5.31 1.50
CA ARG A 479 29.88 4.13 2.39
C ARG A 479 29.78 2.83 1.59
#